data_7d25f82efafe7ce096cd6b85cb95da03
#
_entry.id   7d25f82efafe7ce096cd6b85cb95da03
#
_cell.length_a   1.000
_cell.length_b   1.000
_cell.length_c   1.000
_cell.angle_alpha   90.00
_cell.angle_beta   90.00
_cell.angle_gamma   90.00
#
_symmetry.space_group_name_H-M   'P 1'
#
loop_
_entity.id
_entity.type
_entity.pdbx_description
1 polymer ?
#
loop_
_entity_poly.entity_id
_entity_poly.type
_entity_poly.pdbx_seq_one_letter_code
_entity_poly.pdbx_strand_id
1 'polypeptide(L)'
;MNKDFKDRVGKSKRVVDKRNTFESKLLSVSKPYEFQTGDLVKNINKDCTHYKSTGDVVFVHDNGDITYQVNNQGATYTPGDQLTKSQDQLIKIFTHTPLPALMASVDAKHTNLNECVVAKINVDGKTILAKNRDRGYKAQIEIIHEIVAGIEVVYLHDKLTDWSEGMNEYGIGIINASLQVDFDEKEGDLAKQNLEKGKAPKVSYDGLKIRTALANDKLSEAIQSIVYYKGEDEKDVGVKGMTIVSNTKHSFIIEMTSKHLPVIKKIDKDDTVVRTNHGIEYKDTGYTSGVKRDSSISRMNLAKEALKKVKSTKEVLSALSKQYTKDNFMNPYRRKNKYDMETTSQVMYNLDDLEFHLRWDIDHSEFKGIVNRLPKGYKPKIKIVVEKTD
;
A
#
# COMPACT_ATOMS: atom_id res chain seq x y z
N MET A 1 24.33 34.53 9.10
CA MET A 1 23.13 33.70 8.96
C MET A 1 22.99 33.37 7.49
N ASN A 2 23.13 32.09 7.14
CA ASN A 2 23.39 31.65 5.76
C ASN A 2 22.10 31.73 4.92
N LYS A 3 22.20 32.27 3.70
CA LYS A 3 21.07 32.45 2.76
C LYS A 3 20.30 31.14 2.49
N ASP A 4 21.01 30.02 2.51
CA ASP A 4 20.46 28.67 2.35
C ASP A 4 19.50 28.22 3.46
N PHE A 5 19.64 28.78 4.67
CA PHE A 5 18.75 28.46 5.79
C PHE A 5 17.39 29.11 5.64
N LYS A 6 17.34 30.36 5.15
CA LYS A 6 16.07 31.08 4.88
C LYS A 6 15.27 30.43 3.75
N ASP A 7 15.94 29.90 2.72
CA ASP A 7 15.27 29.21 1.62
C ASP A 7 14.69 27.85 2.04
N ARG A 8 15.34 27.15 2.98
CA ARG A 8 14.82 25.89 3.54
C ARG A 8 13.60 26.13 4.44
N VAL A 9 13.61 27.17 5.23
CA VAL A 9 12.47 27.55 6.09
C VAL A 9 11.28 28.05 5.25
N GLY A 10 11.54 28.80 4.16
CA GLY A 10 10.50 29.22 3.23
C GLY A 10 9.83 28.06 2.49
N LYS A 11 10.62 27.01 2.11
CA LYS A 11 10.08 25.78 1.51
C LYS A 11 9.24 24.99 2.50
N SER A 12 9.62 24.96 3.78
CA SER A 12 8.84 24.30 4.83
C SER A 12 7.48 24.99 5.05
N LYS A 13 7.40 26.32 5.01
CA LYS A 13 6.12 27.05 5.09
C LYS A 13 5.19 26.75 3.92
N ARG A 14 5.71 26.62 2.67
CA ARG A 14 4.90 26.26 1.50
C ARG A 14 4.32 24.86 1.58
N VAL A 15 4.99 23.94 2.26
CA VAL A 15 4.49 22.59 2.50
C VAL A 15 3.32 22.58 3.49
N VAL A 16 3.36 23.44 4.51
CA VAL A 16 2.26 23.61 5.48
C VAL A 16 1.00 24.18 4.83
N ASP A 17 1.14 25.18 3.94
CA ASP A 17 0.01 25.77 3.23
C ASP A 17 -0.66 24.78 2.24
N LYS A 18 0.12 23.86 1.66
CA LYS A 18 -0.43 22.79 0.79
C LYS A 18 -1.20 21.71 1.55
N ARG A 19 -0.90 21.47 2.83
CA ARG A 19 -1.69 20.55 3.68
C ARG A 19 -3.11 21.08 3.91
N ASN A 20 -3.26 22.37 4.12
CA ASN A 20 -4.59 22.98 4.24
C ASN A 20 -5.39 22.86 2.93
N THR A 21 -4.71 22.84 1.77
CA THR A 21 -5.35 22.66 0.46
C THR A 21 -5.77 21.20 0.24
N PHE A 22 -5.06 20.23 0.83
CA PHE A 22 -5.44 18.81 0.77
C PHE A 22 -6.68 18.53 1.62
N GLU A 23 -6.71 19.01 2.87
CA GLU A 23 -7.92 18.95 3.71
C GLU A 23 -9.11 19.66 3.03
N SER A 24 -8.89 20.84 2.42
CA SER A 24 -9.95 21.57 1.73
C SER A 24 -10.45 20.88 0.45
N LYS A 25 -9.59 20.12 -0.25
CA LYS A 25 -10.01 19.32 -1.42
C LYS A 25 -10.79 18.07 -1.03
N LEU A 26 -10.45 17.42 0.09
CA LEU A 26 -11.28 16.36 0.68
C LEU A 26 -12.68 16.88 1.02
N LEU A 27 -12.79 18.18 1.36
CA LEU A 27 -14.05 18.85 1.70
C LEU A 27 -14.86 19.32 0.51
N SER A 28 -14.27 19.43 -0.69
CA SER A 28 -14.97 19.98 -1.89
C SER A 28 -15.66 18.93 -2.77
N VAL A 29 -15.63 17.66 -2.40
CA VAL A 29 -16.34 16.60 -3.14
C VAL A 29 -17.79 16.54 -2.66
N SER A 30 -18.63 17.38 -3.24
CA SER A 30 -20.07 17.43 -3.02
C SER A 30 -20.81 16.33 -3.79
N LYS A 31 -20.67 15.07 -3.36
CA LYS A 31 -21.67 14.03 -3.63
C LYS A 31 -22.01 13.38 -2.30
N PRO A 32 -23.29 13.11 -2.01
CA PRO A 32 -23.67 12.45 -0.78
C PRO A 32 -23.00 11.07 -0.78
N TYR A 33 -22.06 10.87 0.15
CA TYR A 33 -21.56 9.54 0.45
C TYR A 33 -22.72 8.76 1.06
N GLU A 34 -22.98 7.59 0.52
CA GLU A 34 -23.89 6.67 1.16
C GLU A 34 -23.16 6.04 2.34
N PHE A 35 -23.43 6.55 3.56
CA PHE A 35 -22.85 6.02 4.79
C PHE A 35 -23.54 4.72 5.17
N GLN A 36 -22.78 3.79 5.74
CA GLN A 36 -23.30 2.53 6.27
C GLN A 36 -22.67 2.22 7.63
N THR A 37 -23.35 1.40 8.43
CA THR A 37 -22.80 0.92 9.69
C THR A 37 -21.46 0.25 9.48
N GLY A 38 -20.48 0.61 10.32
CA GLY A 38 -19.09 0.16 10.24
C GLY A 38 -18.17 1.06 9.40
N ASP A 39 -18.69 2.11 8.78
CA ASP A 39 -17.83 3.12 8.15
C ASP A 39 -17.09 3.93 9.19
N LEU A 40 -15.80 4.17 8.97
CA LEU A 40 -15.04 5.11 9.79
C LEU A 40 -15.27 6.53 9.26
N VAL A 41 -15.70 7.43 10.15
CA VAL A 41 -16.03 8.82 9.81
C VAL A 41 -15.23 9.81 10.65
N LYS A 42 -15.10 11.03 10.12
CA LYS A 42 -14.50 12.18 10.81
C LYS A 42 -15.42 13.38 10.70
N ASN A 43 -15.65 14.05 11.83
CA ASN A 43 -16.36 15.32 11.86
C ASN A 43 -15.45 16.44 11.34
N ILE A 44 -15.91 17.08 10.27
CA ILE A 44 -15.20 18.16 9.56
C ILE A 44 -15.84 19.54 9.80
N ASN A 45 -16.94 19.61 10.54
CA ASN A 45 -17.59 20.88 10.83
C ASN A 45 -16.79 21.67 11.87
N LYS A 46 -16.09 22.73 11.41
CA LYS A 46 -15.22 23.56 12.25
C LYS A 46 -15.98 24.37 13.31
N ASP A 47 -17.26 24.60 13.11
CA ASP A 47 -18.11 25.33 14.05
C ASP A 47 -18.74 24.40 15.11
N CYS A 48 -18.48 23.11 15.01
CA CYS A 48 -18.97 22.10 15.96
C CYS A 48 -17.96 21.90 17.08
N THR A 49 -18.44 21.85 18.33
CA THR A 49 -17.62 21.51 19.52
C THR A 49 -16.93 20.15 19.41
N HIS A 50 -17.46 19.25 18.61
CA HIS A 50 -16.90 17.92 18.34
C HIS A 50 -16.06 17.88 17.04
N TYR A 51 -15.58 19.03 16.57
CA TYR A 51 -14.69 19.10 15.40
C TYR A 51 -13.49 18.17 15.55
N LYS A 52 -13.16 17.41 14.49
CA LYS A 52 -12.12 16.37 14.45
C LYS A 52 -12.41 15.10 15.23
N SER A 53 -13.59 14.92 15.82
CA SER A 53 -13.94 13.59 16.32
C SER A 53 -13.98 12.58 15.19
N THR A 54 -13.45 11.38 15.44
CA THR A 54 -13.47 10.23 14.55
C THR A 54 -14.20 9.08 15.22
N GLY A 55 -14.80 8.19 14.44
CA GLY A 55 -15.50 7.05 15.03
C GLY A 55 -16.14 6.17 13.98
N ASP A 56 -16.61 5.01 14.43
CA ASP A 56 -17.27 4.02 13.60
C ASP A 56 -18.78 4.30 13.56
N VAL A 57 -19.36 4.33 12.37
CA VAL A 57 -20.81 4.49 12.21
C VAL A 57 -21.51 3.30 12.84
N VAL A 58 -22.36 3.59 13.81
CA VAL A 58 -23.17 2.59 14.51
C VAL A 58 -24.62 2.58 14.02
N PHE A 59 -25.08 3.71 13.47
CA PHE A 59 -26.44 3.81 12.95
C PHE A 59 -26.56 4.90 11.88
N VAL A 60 -27.32 4.60 10.81
CA VAL A 60 -27.75 5.56 9.78
C VAL A 60 -29.24 5.75 9.92
N HIS A 61 -29.66 6.98 10.21
CA HIS A 61 -31.07 7.33 10.41
C HIS A 61 -31.81 7.53 9.09
N ASP A 62 -33.12 7.33 9.07
CA ASP A 62 -33.97 7.49 7.89
C ASP A 62 -33.93 8.92 7.31
N ASN A 63 -33.67 9.93 8.15
CA ASN A 63 -33.49 11.32 7.73
C ASN A 63 -32.08 11.61 7.16
N GLY A 64 -31.20 10.61 7.10
CA GLY A 64 -29.83 10.72 6.61
C GLY A 64 -28.80 11.13 7.66
N ASP A 65 -29.18 11.38 8.92
CA ASP A 65 -28.22 11.63 9.99
C ASP A 65 -27.42 10.36 10.32
N ILE A 66 -26.20 10.54 10.79
CA ILE A 66 -25.27 9.49 11.09
C ILE A 66 -24.92 9.52 12.58
N THR A 67 -25.17 8.42 13.28
CA THR A 67 -24.62 8.21 14.61
C THR A 67 -23.37 7.37 14.54
N TYR A 68 -22.28 7.86 15.12
CA TYR A 68 -21.00 7.15 15.19
C TYR A 68 -20.49 7.11 16.62
N GLN A 69 -19.83 6.00 16.98
CA GLN A 69 -19.16 5.84 18.26
C GLN A 69 -17.74 6.37 18.16
N VAL A 70 -17.42 7.37 18.96
CA VAL A 70 -16.13 8.07 18.96
C VAL A 70 -15.02 7.13 19.38
N ASN A 71 -13.89 7.18 18.68
CA ASN A 71 -12.70 6.38 18.95
C ASN A 71 -11.44 7.21 19.30
N ASN A 72 -11.55 8.54 19.29
CA ASN A 72 -10.45 9.44 19.66
C ASN A 72 -10.85 10.41 20.79
N GLN A 73 -9.84 10.99 21.45
CA GLN A 73 -10.02 11.96 22.53
C GLN A 73 -10.01 13.39 21.99
N GLY A 74 -10.95 14.21 22.45
CA GLY A 74 -10.99 15.65 22.22
C GLY A 74 -11.30 16.45 23.49
N ALA A 75 -11.45 17.76 23.37
CA ALA A 75 -11.76 18.63 24.50
C ALA A 75 -13.21 18.43 25.02
N THR A 76 -14.12 18.00 24.16
CA THR A 76 -15.57 17.89 24.43
C THR A 76 -16.15 16.51 24.15
N TYR A 77 -15.30 15.52 23.88
CA TYR A 77 -15.69 14.14 23.58
C TYR A 77 -14.57 13.17 23.97
N THR A 78 -14.96 11.94 24.26
CA THR A 78 -14.06 10.85 24.67
C THR A 78 -14.36 9.57 23.89
N PRO A 79 -13.40 8.63 23.79
CA PRO A 79 -13.66 7.32 23.21
C PRO A 79 -14.85 6.63 23.89
N GLY A 80 -15.80 6.13 23.09
CA GLY A 80 -17.03 5.50 23.56
C GLY A 80 -18.26 6.41 23.48
N ASP A 81 -18.11 7.72 23.40
CA ASP A 81 -19.23 8.65 23.20
C ASP A 81 -19.94 8.36 21.87
N GLN A 82 -21.25 8.52 21.85
CA GLN A 82 -22.03 8.44 20.60
C GLN A 82 -22.45 9.85 20.17
N LEU A 83 -22.07 10.21 18.95
CA LEU A 83 -22.37 11.50 18.36
C LEU A 83 -23.22 11.32 17.10
N THR A 84 -24.31 12.11 17.00
CA THR A 84 -25.13 12.16 15.79
C THR A 84 -24.84 13.45 15.03
N LYS A 85 -24.61 13.33 13.72
CA LYS A 85 -24.30 14.41 12.80
C LYS A 85 -25.01 14.22 11.46
N SER A 86 -25.33 15.31 10.79
CA SER A 86 -25.76 15.27 9.40
C SER A 86 -24.61 14.89 8.47
N GLN A 87 -24.93 14.30 7.33
CA GLN A 87 -23.94 13.75 6.39
C GLN A 87 -22.93 14.80 5.90
N ASP A 88 -23.35 16.05 5.72
CA ASP A 88 -22.51 17.17 5.29
C ASP A 88 -21.45 17.58 6.31
N GLN A 89 -21.63 17.18 7.57
CA GLN A 89 -20.67 17.41 8.65
C GLN A 89 -19.61 16.32 8.78
N LEU A 90 -19.74 15.25 8.01
CA LEU A 90 -18.88 14.07 8.10
C LEU A 90 -18.19 13.79 6.78
N ILE A 91 -16.98 13.30 6.86
CA ILE A 91 -16.32 12.61 5.75
C ILE A 91 -16.12 11.14 6.14
N LYS A 92 -16.33 10.27 5.18
CA LYS A 92 -15.96 8.88 5.28
C LYS A 92 -14.45 8.78 5.15
N ILE A 93 -13.76 8.31 6.20
CA ILE A 93 -12.31 8.19 6.16
C ILE A 93 -11.93 6.93 5.39
N PHE A 94 -12.64 5.82 5.61
CA PHE A 94 -12.57 4.57 4.83
C PHE A 94 -13.74 3.64 5.17
N THR A 95 -14.11 2.77 4.22
CA THR A 95 -14.93 1.59 4.53
C THR A 95 -14.02 0.53 5.13
N HIS A 96 -14.02 0.37 6.43
CA HIS A 96 -13.54 -0.86 7.02
C HIS A 96 -14.67 -1.88 7.04
N THR A 97 -14.43 -3.04 6.42
CA THR A 97 -15.09 -4.25 6.90
C THR A 97 -14.64 -4.40 8.35
N PRO A 98 -15.56 -4.47 9.34
CA PRO A 98 -15.13 -4.55 10.72
C PRO A 98 -14.27 -5.79 10.92
N LEU A 99 -12.97 -5.58 11.09
CA LEU A 99 -12.12 -6.57 11.72
C LEU A 99 -12.58 -6.63 13.17
N PRO A 100 -12.79 -7.83 13.76
CA PRO A 100 -13.17 -7.94 15.15
C PRO A 100 -12.17 -7.17 16.00
N ALA A 101 -12.68 -6.39 16.95
CA ALA A 101 -11.94 -5.52 17.83
C ALA A 101 -10.77 -6.26 18.52
N LEU A 102 -9.60 -6.17 17.92
CA LEU A 102 -8.32 -6.57 18.52
C LEU A 102 -7.28 -5.47 18.30
N MET A 103 -7.72 -4.22 18.54
CA MET A 103 -6.87 -3.04 18.55
C MET A 103 -6.37 -2.81 19.97
N ALA A 104 -5.50 -3.69 20.46
CA ALA A 104 -4.66 -3.38 21.62
C ALA A 104 -3.29 -2.98 21.08
N SER A 105 -2.91 -1.75 21.39
CA SER A 105 -1.59 -1.17 21.14
C SER A 105 -0.48 -2.10 21.59
N VAL A 106 0.31 -2.59 20.65
CA VAL A 106 1.63 -3.16 20.94
C VAL A 106 2.51 -2.89 19.73
N ASP A 107 3.73 -2.41 19.94
CA ASP A 107 4.75 -2.26 18.90
C ASP A 107 4.85 -3.51 18.03
N ALA A 108 4.43 -3.40 16.78
CA ALA A 108 4.46 -4.51 15.84
C ALA A 108 5.92 -4.77 15.44
N LYS A 109 6.56 -5.71 16.12
CA LYS A 109 7.76 -6.33 15.58
C LYS A 109 7.35 -7.05 14.31
N HIS A 110 7.87 -6.59 13.18
CA HIS A 110 7.53 -7.12 11.87
C HIS A 110 8.02 -8.56 11.75
N THR A 111 7.08 -9.47 11.63
CA THR A 111 7.38 -10.87 11.34
C THR A 111 7.74 -11.02 9.86
N ASN A 112 8.80 -11.74 9.59
CA ASN A 112 9.43 -11.93 8.28
C ASN A 112 8.68 -12.86 7.34
N LEU A 113 7.38 -12.69 7.22
CA LEU A 113 6.55 -13.52 6.35
C LEU A 113 6.34 -12.93 4.95
N ASN A 114 6.98 -11.80 4.66
CA ASN A 114 6.76 -11.04 3.44
C ASN A 114 8.07 -10.74 2.72
N GLU A 115 8.30 -11.41 1.59
CA GLU A 115 9.37 -11.05 0.67
C GLU A 115 8.79 -10.71 -0.70
N CYS A 116 9.56 -10.02 -1.52
CA CYS A 116 9.07 -9.59 -2.83
C CYS A 116 10.23 -9.38 -3.81
N VAL A 117 9.87 -9.39 -5.10
CA VAL A 117 10.62 -8.74 -6.16
C VAL A 117 9.73 -7.66 -6.73
N VAL A 118 10.16 -6.41 -6.74
CA VAL A 118 9.43 -5.28 -7.33
C VAL A 118 10.25 -4.67 -8.45
N ALA A 119 9.59 -4.28 -9.53
CA ALA A 119 10.24 -3.76 -10.71
C ALA A 119 9.48 -2.58 -11.33
N LYS A 120 10.24 -1.62 -11.86
CA LYS A 120 9.78 -0.63 -12.84
C LYS A 120 10.54 -0.87 -14.15
N ILE A 121 9.82 -0.96 -15.23
CA ILE A 121 10.38 -1.10 -16.58
C ILE A 121 9.63 -0.19 -17.56
N ASN A 122 10.27 0.10 -18.69
CA ASN A 122 9.63 0.69 -19.87
C ASN A 122 9.59 -0.38 -20.96
N VAL A 123 8.41 -0.70 -21.46
CA VAL A 123 8.19 -1.68 -22.53
C VAL A 123 7.23 -1.09 -23.54
N ASP A 124 7.61 -1.06 -24.82
CA ASP A 124 6.83 -0.43 -25.91
C ASP A 124 6.44 1.02 -25.60
N GLY A 125 7.36 1.77 -24.96
CA GLY A 125 7.14 3.15 -24.56
C GLY A 125 6.21 3.32 -23.34
N LYS A 126 5.71 2.23 -22.76
CA LYS A 126 4.76 2.21 -21.62
C LYS A 126 5.49 1.96 -20.30
N THR A 127 5.07 2.66 -19.27
CA THR A 127 5.58 2.51 -17.91
C THR A 127 4.85 1.36 -17.21
N ILE A 128 5.60 0.33 -16.86
CA ILE A 128 5.09 -0.87 -16.22
C ILE A 128 5.68 -0.99 -14.81
N LEU A 129 4.82 -1.23 -13.83
CA LEU A 129 5.20 -1.74 -12.52
C LEU A 129 4.86 -3.21 -12.41
N ALA A 130 5.77 -4.02 -11.87
CA ALA A 130 5.53 -5.46 -11.71
C ALA A 130 6.08 -5.96 -10.39
N LYS A 131 5.45 -7.01 -9.83
CA LYS A 131 5.86 -7.57 -8.54
C LYS A 131 5.57 -9.06 -8.46
N ASN A 132 6.53 -9.81 -7.90
CA ASN A 132 6.30 -11.12 -7.31
C ASN A 132 6.09 -10.94 -5.80
N ARG A 133 5.00 -11.49 -5.29
CA ARG A 133 4.67 -11.46 -3.86
C ARG A 133 5.01 -12.80 -3.24
N ASP A 134 6.05 -12.85 -2.42
CA ASP A 134 6.45 -14.06 -1.73
C ASP A 134 5.93 -14.01 -0.28
N ARG A 135 5.32 -15.11 0.17
CA ARG A 135 4.74 -15.23 1.50
C ARG A 135 5.12 -16.57 2.12
N GLY A 136 5.30 -16.56 3.45
CA GLY A 136 5.46 -17.75 4.27
C GLY A 136 4.12 -18.30 4.80
N TYR A 137 3.00 -17.88 4.21
CA TYR A 137 1.65 -18.30 4.57
C TYR A 137 0.76 -18.29 3.32
N LYS A 138 -0.35 -19.04 3.38
CA LYS A 138 -1.36 -19.00 2.33
C LYS A 138 -2.12 -17.68 2.37
N ALA A 139 -1.79 -16.78 1.45
CA ALA A 139 -2.37 -15.44 1.41
C ALA A 139 -3.87 -15.49 1.05
N GLN A 140 -4.66 -14.61 1.65
CA GLN A 140 -6.06 -14.38 1.27
C GLN A 140 -6.17 -13.04 0.57
N ILE A 141 -6.21 -13.07 -0.75
CA ILE A 141 -6.14 -11.88 -1.59
C ILE A 141 -7.47 -11.59 -2.29
N GLU A 142 -7.77 -10.31 -2.40
CA GLU A 142 -8.89 -9.79 -3.18
C GLU A 142 -8.44 -8.55 -3.95
N ILE A 143 -9.12 -8.24 -5.04
CA ILE A 143 -8.95 -6.97 -5.73
C ILE A 143 -10.08 -6.06 -5.29
N ILE A 144 -9.75 -4.87 -4.79
CA ILE A 144 -10.73 -3.82 -4.49
C ILE A 144 -10.73 -2.81 -5.63
N HIS A 145 -11.93 -2.52 -6.15
CA HIS A 145 -12.16 -1.53 -7.18
C HIS A 145 -13.18 -0.51 -6.68
N GLU A 146 -12.74 0.70 -6.37
CA GLU A 146 -13.57 1.71 -5.69
C GLU A 146 -13.22 3.14 -6.10
N ILE A 147 -14.05 4.10 -5.66
CA ILE A 147 -13.75 5.52 -5.75
C ILE A 147 -13.30 6.01 -4.37
N VAL A 148 -12.09 6.55 -4.27
CA VAL A 148 -11.55 7.15 -3.04
C VAL A 148 -11.25 8.62 -3.32
N ALA A 149 -11.83 9.51 -2.54
CA ALA A 149 -11.70 10.97 -2.72
C ALA A 149 -12.05 11.44 -4.17
N GLY A 150 -13.00 10.78 -4.84
CA GLY A 150 -13.38 11.08 -6.21
C GLY A 150 -12.49 10.49 -7.29
N ILE A 151 -11.51 9.68 -6.93
CA ILE A 151 -10.53 9.05 -7.83
C ILE A 151 -10.80 7.56 -7.89
N GLU A 152 -10.89 7.00 -9.10
CA GLU A 152 -10.97 5.56 -9.30
C GLU A 152 -9.64 4.91 -8.94
N VAL A 153 -9.69 3.92 -8.05
CA VAL A 153 -8.53 3.15 -7.60
C VAL A 153 -8.80 1.66 -7.72
N VAL A 154 -7.77 0.92 -8.12
CA VAL A 154 -7.74 -0.53 -8.09
C VAL A 154 -6.51 -0.97 -7.31
N TYR A 155 -6.70 -1.84 -6.32
CA TYR A 155 -5.59 -2.38 -5.55
C TYR A 155 -5.80 -3.83 -5.16
N LEU A 156 -4.69 -4.55 -5.07
CA LEU A 156 -4.65 -5.85 -4.42
C LEU A 156 -4.67 -5.63 -2.90
N HIS A 157 -5.52 -6.37 -2.21
CA HIS A 157 -5.64 -6.35 -0.76
C HIS A 157 -5.40 -7.74 -0.19
N ASP A 158 -4.49 -7.86 0.75
CA ASP A 158 -4.26 -9.08 1.52
C ASP A 158 -5.05 -8.98 2.83
N LYS A 159 -6.12 -9.76 2.93
CA LYS A 159 -7.06 -9.72 4.07
C LYS A 159 -6.42 -10.10 5.41
N LEU A 160 -5.33 -10.85 5.38
CA LEU A 160 -4.65 -11.30 6.61
C LEU A 160 -3.73 -10.23 7.19
N THR A 161 -3.18 -9.35 6.35
CA THR A 161 -2.17 -8.37 6.75
C THR A 161 -2.58 -6.92 6.50
N ASP A 162 -3.76 -6.68 5.92
CA ASP A 162 -4.24 -5.37 5.44
C ASP A 162 -3.27 -4.68 4.44
N TRP A 163 -2.34 -5.46 3.87
CA TRP A 163 -1.40 -4.95 2.90
C TRP A 163 -2.11 -4.61 1.59
N SER A 164 -1.78 -3.46 1.03
CA SER A 164 -2.35 -3.00 -0.24
C SER A 164 -1.26 -2.51 -1.19
N GLU A 165 -1.50 -2.64 -2.48
CA GLU A 165 -0.70 -2.09 -3.57
C GLU A 165 -1.55 -2.01 -4.83
N GLY A 166 -1.36 -0.99 -5.67
CA GLY A 166 -2.28 -0.78 -6.77
C GLY A 166 -1.98 0.41 -7.65
N MET A 167 -3.00 0.85 -8.37
CA MET A 167 -2.95 2.02 -9.25
C MET A 167 -4.26 2.79 -9.24
N ASN A 168 -4.21 4.02 -9.75
CA ASN A 168 -5.39 4.85 -9.93
C ASN A 168 -5.61 5.28 -11.40
N GLU A 169 -6.75 5.91 -11.66
CA GLU A 169 -7.17 6.36 -13.00
C GLU A 169 -6.27 7.44 -13.63
N TYR A 170 -5.38 8.07 -12.86
CA TYR A 170 -4.38 9.01 -13.34
C TYR A 170 -3.07 8.33 -13.73
N GLY A 171 -3.05 6.99 -13.76
CA GLY A 171 -1.86 6.20 -14.04
C GLY A 171 -0.81 6.29 -12.94
N ILE A 172 -1.18 6.64 -11.71
CA ILE A 172 -0.27 6.55 -10.57
C ILE A 172 -0.32 5.13 -10.03
N GLY A 173 0.84 4.45 -10.05
CA GLY A 173 1.01 3.11 -9.52
C GLY A 173 1.99 3.08 -8.36
N ILE A 174 1.73 2.21 -7.38
CA ILE A 174 2.54 2.05 -6.17
C ILE A 174 2.74 0.56 -5.90
N ILE A 175 4.01 0.16 -5.80
CA ILE A 175 4.42 -1.17 -5.36
C ILE A 175 5.51 -1.06 -4.30
N ASN A 176 5.56 -2.02 -3.37
CA ASN A 176 6.52 -2.00 -2.28
C ASN A 176 7.16 -3.37 -2.05
N ALA A 177 8.45 -3.37 -1.67
CA ALA A 177 9.15 -4.53 -1.12
C ALA A 177 9.56 -4.22 0.32
N SER A 178 9.25 -5.12 1.25
CA SER A 178 9.62 -4.98 2.65
C SER A 178 11.13 -4.96 2.83
N LEU A 179 11.63 -3.99 3.60
CA LEU A 179 12.97 -4.02 4.18
C LEU A 179 12.82 -4.52 5.61
N GLN A 180 13.30 -5.72 5.83
CA GLN A 180 13.24 -6.33 7.14
C GLN A 180 14.34 -5.79 8.02
N VAL A 181 13.98 -5.41 9.22
CA VAL A 181 14.95 -5.01 10.26
C VAL A 181 14.96 -6.13 11.28
N ASP A 182 16.15 -6.69 11.53
CA ASP A 182 16.49 -7.68 12.54
C ASP A 182 15.35 -8.63 12.97
N PHE A 183 15.43 -9.84 12.46
CA PHE A 183 14.43 -10.87 12.64
C PHE A 183 14.89 -11.90 13.66
N ASP A 184 14.09 -12.13 14.68
CA ASP A 184 14.18 -13.32 15.52
C ASP A 184 13.40 -14.47 14.86
N GLU A 185 14.06 -15.54 14.47
CA GLU A 185 13.43 -16.71 13.83
C GLU A 185 12.27 -17.28 14.65
N LYS A 186 12.37 -17.24 15.98
CA LYS A 186 11.30 -17.70 16.88
C LYS A 186 10.04 -16.84 16.83
N GLU A 187 10.20 -15.51 16.62
CA GLU A 187 9.06 -14.61 16.45
C GLU A 187 8.35 -14.85 15.12
N GLY A 188 9.10 -15.24 14.06
CA GLY A 188 8.54 -15.59 12.76
C GLY A 188 7.72 -16.88 12.78
N ASP A 189 8.25 -17.89 13.43
CA ASP A 189 7.52 -19.15 13.58
C ASP A 189 6.23 -18.96 14.37
N LEU A 190 6.25 -18.15 15.42
CA LEU A 190 5.06 -17.82 16.19
C LEU A 190 4.03 -17.05 15.39
N ALA A 191 4.47 -16.13 14.54
CA ALA A 191 3.56 -15.37 13.68
C ALA A 191 2.95 -16.26 12.60
N LYS A 192 3.75 -17.14 11.97
CA LYS A 192 3.27 -18.15 11.04
C LYS A 192 2.21 -19.05 11.69
N GLN A 193 2.49 -19.59 12.87
CA GLN A 193 1.55 -20.40 13.64
C GLN A 193 0.27 -19.62 13.98
N ASN A 194 0.37 -18.33 14.29
CA ASN A 194 -0.79 -17.50 14.60
C ASN A 194 -1.65 -17.27 13.35
N LEU A 195 -1.04 -17.05 12.18
CA LEU A 195 -1.74 -16.95 10.91
C LEU A 195 -2.43 -18.27 10.53
N GLU A 196 -1.74 -19.39 10.68
CA GLU A 196 -2.29 -20.73 10.44
C GLU A 196 -3.49 -21.03 11.35
N LYS A 197 -3.50 -20.47 12.57
CA LYS A 197 -4.62 -20.55 13.52
C LYS A 197 -5.70 -19.48 13.28
N GLY A 198 -5.63 -18.74 12.16
CA GLY A 198 -6.59 -17.68 11.82
C GLY A 198 -6.48 -16.43 12.71
N LYS A 199 -5.39 -16.29 13.47
CA LYS A 199 -5.12 -15.09 14.26
C LYS A 199 -4.37 -14.12 13.36
N ALA A 200 -5.00 -12.97 13.05
CA ALA A 200 -4.37 -11.93 12.26
C ALA A 200 -3.02 -11.52 12.88
N PRO A 201 -1.94 -11.41 12.09
CA PRO A 201 -0.76 -10.68 12.53
C PRO A 201 -1.16 -9.22 12.77
N LYS A 202 -0.35 -8.51 13.54
CA LYS A 202 -0.57 -7.07 13.72
C LYS A 202 -0.61 -6.38 12.36
N VAL A 203 -1.71 -5.68 12.13
CA VAL A 203 -1.97 -4.95 10.90
C VAL A 203 -0.91 -3.86 10.74
N SER A 204 -0.20 -3.89 9.62
CA SER A 204 0.67 -2.79 9.22
C SER A 204 -0.18 -1.68 8.63
N TYR A 205 -0.11 -0.46 9.20
CA TYR A 205 -0.76 0.71 8.61
C TYR A 205 -0.20 1.08 7.22
N ASP A 206 0.84 0.40 6.74
CA ASP A 206 1.45 0.67 5.44
C ASP A 206 0.47 0.45 4.28
N GLY A 207 -0.42 -0.55 4.37
CA GLY A 207 -1.47 -0.75 3.39
C GLY A 207 -2.44 0.43 3.29
N LEU A 208 -2.84 0.98 4.43
CA LEU A 208 -3.67 2.18 4.49
C LEU A 208 -2.97 3.40 3.88
N LYS A 209 -1.68 3.60 4.18
CA LYS A 209 -0.87 4.69 3.62
C LYS A 209 -0.78 4.60 2.09
N ILE A 210 -0.61 3.39 1.56
CA ILE A 210 -0.60 3.16 0.11
C ILE A 210 -1.96 3.50 -0.50
N ARG A 211 -3.07 3.08 0.11
CA ARG A 211 -4.41 3.44 -0.37
C ARG A 211 -4.64 4.96 -0.35
N THR A 212 -4.20 5.64 0.71
CA THR A 212 -4.23 7.11 0.80
C THR A 212 -3.38 7.77 -0.28
N ALA A 213 -2.21 7.21 -0.58
CA ALA A 213 -1.35 7.73 -1.65
C ALA A 213 -1.99 7.55 -3.04
N LEU A 214 -2.69 6.44 -3.28
CA LEU A 214 -3.43 6.20 -4.53
C LEU A 214 -4.63 7.15 -4.72
N ALA A 215 -5.14 7.75 -3.64
CA ALA A 215 -6.22 8.73 -3.69
C ALA A 215 -5.75 10.15 -4.07
N ASN A 216 -4.62 10.29 -4.78
CA ASN A 216 -4.09 11.56 -5.26
C ASN A 216 -4.05 11.59 -6.79
N ASP A 217 -4.31 12.77 -7.38
CA ASP A 217 -4.23 13.00 -8.82
C ASP A 217 -2.82 13.42 -9.28
N LYS A 218 -1.92 13.73 -8.33
CA LYS A 218 -0.55 14.13 -8.60
C LYS A 218 0.47 13.20 -7.95
N LEU A 219 1.48 12.82 -8.73
CA LEU A 219 2.56 11.96 -8.26
C LEU A 219 3.30 12.55 -7.05
N SER A 220 3.49 13.86 -6.99
CA SER A 220 4.15 14.53 -5.86
C SER A 220 3.35 14.42 -4.55
N GLU A 221 2.03 14.45 -4.64
CA GLU A 221 1.14 14.30 -3.49
C GLU A 221 1.09 12.82 -3.03
N ALA A 222 1.08 11.88 -3.98
CA ALA A 222 1.21 10.45 -3.69
C ALA A 222 2.54 10.14 -2.99
N ILE A 223 3.67 10.67 -3.47
CA ILE A 223 4.98 10.52 -2.83
C ILE A 223 4.95 11.13 -1.43
N GLN A 224 4.35 12.31 -1.26
CA GLN A 224 4.24 12.94 0.05
C GLN A 224 3.44 12.08 1.03
N SER A 225 2.36 11.45 0.58
CA SER A 225 1.57 10.53 1.41
C SER A 225 2.37 9.30 1.85
N ILE A 226 3.23 8.76 0.96
CA ILE A 226 4.12 7.63 1.28
C ILE A 226 5.18 8.03 2.33
N VAL A 227 5.72 9.24 2.23
CA VAL A 227 6.88 9.66 3.03
C VAL A 227 6.49 10.31 4.35
N TYR A 228 5.40 11.08 4.37
CA TYR A 228 5.02 11.94 5.50
C TYR A 228 3.65 11.63 6.08
N TYR A 229 3.14 10.42 5.90
CA TYR A 229 1.89 10.07 6.54
C TYR A 229 2.08 10.16 8.07
N LYS A 230 1.38 11.10 8.68
CA LYS A 230 1.22 11.14 10.13
C LYS A 230 0.00 10.30 10.48
N GLY A 231 0.20 9.15 11.10
CA GLY A 231 -0.84 8.49 11.86
C GLY A 231 -1.27 9.34 13.06
N GLU A 232 -2.35 8.98 13.73
CA GLU A 232 -2.87 9.71 14.89
C GLU A 232 -1.83 9.82 16.03
N ASP A 233 -0.87 8.90 16.09
CA ASP A 233 0.15 8.81 17.14
C ASP A 233 1.39 9.67 16.91
N GLU A 234 1.45 10.51 15.88
CA GLU A 234 2.64 11.29 15.48
C GLU A 234 3.95 10.49 15.27
N LYS A 235 3.96 9.20 15.63
CA LYS A 235 5.11 8.30 15.60
C LYS A 235 5.23 7.50 14.31
N ASP A 236 4.19 7.51 13.47
CA ASP A 236 4.18 6.65 12.29
C ASP A 236 4.70 7.38 11.06
N VAL A 237 5.91 7.02 10.68
CA VAL A 237 6.67 7.66 9.62
C VAL A 237 6.54 6.84 8.35
N GLY A 238 5.68 7.26 7.42
CA GLY A 238 5.60 6.79 6.05
C GLY A 238 5.50 5.26 5.84
N VAL A 239 5.58 4.82 4.57
CA VAL A 239 5.60 3.39 4.18
C VAL A 239 7.03 2.87 4.25
N LYS A 240 7.27 1.91 5.14
CA LYS A 240 8.60 1.30 5.31
C LYS A 240 8.90 0.33 4.18
N GLY A 241 10.15 0.30 3.75
CA GLY A 241 10.62 -0.61 2.71
C GLY A 241 11.19 0.11 1.49
N MET A 242 11.18 -0.60 0.37
CA MET A 242 11.51 -0.09 -0.95
C MET A 242 10.23 0.15 -1.73
N THR A 243 9.77 1.38 -1.81
CA THR A 243 8.55 1.74 -2.54
C THR A 243 8.89 2.34 -3.89
N ILE A 244 8.31 1.80 -4.95
CA ILE A 244 8.33 2.43 -6.28
C ILE A 244 6.99 3.12 -6.48
N VAL A 245 7.04 4.43 -6.74
CA VAL A 245 5.88 5.26 -7.07
C VAL A 245 6.10 5.83 -8.46
N SER A 246 5.17 5.56 -9.37
CA SER A 246 5.31 5.98 -10.77
C SER A 246 4.01 6.52 -11.33
N ASN A 247 4.14 7.37 -12.32
CA ASN A 247 3.10 7.62 -13.32
C ASN A 247 3.68 7.43 -14.72
N THR A 248 2.93 7.74 -15.75
CA THR A 248 3.34 7.59 -17.15
C THR A 248 4.56 8.43 -17.55
N LYS A 249 4.93 9.46 -16.76
CA LYS A 249 6.02 10.41 -17.08
C LYS A 249 7.22 10.27 -16.16
N HIS A 250 7.00 9.96 -14.90
CA HIS A 250 8.03 9.99 -13.86
C HIS A 250 7.92 8.80 -12.92
N SER A 251 9.07 8.29 -12.52
CA SER A 251 9.17 7.19 -11.55
C SER A 251 10.15 7.56 -10.46
N PHE A 252 9.85 7.15 -9.24
CA PHE A 252 10.69 7.35 -8.07
C PHE A 252 10.79 6.06 -7.27
N ILE A 253 11.97 5.84 -6.69
CA ILE A 253 12.16 4.84 -5.67
C ILE A 253 12.40 5.52 -4.33
N ILE A 254 11.72 5.03 -3.30
CA ILE A 254 11.79 5.53 -1.94
C ILE A 254 12.29 4.39 -1.08
N GLU A 255 13.46 4.55 -0.46
CA GLU A 255 13.96 3.65 0.55
C GLU A 255 13.80 4.29 1.92
N MET A 256 13.06 3.63 2.80
CA MET A 256 12.75 4.16 4.12
C MET A 256 12.64 3.04 5.15
N THR A 257 13.10 3.30 6.36
CA THR A 257 12.97 2.40 7.50
C THR A 257 12.54 3.15 8.75
N SER A 258 12.25 2.45 9.83
CA SER A 258 11.95 3.09 11.12
C SER A 258 13.14 3.85 11.72
N LYS A 259 14.36 3.57 11.26
CA LYS A 259 15.60 4.15 11.80
C LYS A 259 16.22 5.22 10.90
N HIS A 260 15.78 5.31 9.63
CA HIS A 260 16.41 6.16 8.63
C HIS A 260 15.39 7.07 7.94
N LEU A 261 15.82 8.30 7.67
CA LEU A 261 15.03 9.23 6.86
C LEU A 261 14.84 8.68 5.44
N PRO A 262 13.74 9.05 4.76
CA PRO A 262 13.50 8.58 3.41
C PRO A 262 14.57 9.09 2.43
N VAL A 263 15.14 8.18 1.63
CA VAL A 263 15.90 8.50 0.43
C VAL A 263 15.01 8.35 -0.76
N ILE A 264 14.83 9.43 -1.53
CA ILE A 264 13.98 9.47 -2.72
C ILE A 264 14.88 9.69 -3.93
N LYS A 265 14.88 8.72 -4.85
CA LYS A 265 15.63 8.82 -6.11
C LYS A 265 14.70 8.75 -7.30
N LYS A 266 14.90 9.67 -8.25
CA LYS A 266 14.25 9.60 -9.54
C LYS A 266 14.83 8.43 -10.35
N ILE A 267 13.96 7.70 -11.04
CA ILE A 267 14.32 6.65 -12.00
C ILE A 267 14.16 7.23 -13.39
N ASP A 268 15.17 7.08 -14.22
CA ASP A 268 15.09 7.51 -15.62
C ASP A 268 14.04 6.68 -16.37
N LYS A 269 13.43 7.29 -17.39
CA LYS A 269 12.28 6.70 -18.08
C LYS A 269 12.60 5.30 -18.61
N ASP A 270 13.75 5.12 -19.23
CA ASP A 270 14.14 3.88 -19.91
C ASP A 270 14.86 2.88 -19.00
N ASP A 271 15.12 3.27 -17.74
CA ASP A 271 15.77 2.39 -16.80
C ASP A 271 14.87 1.23 -16.34
N THR A 272 15.44 0.03 -16.35
CA THR A 272 14.89 -1.13 -15.68
C THR A 272 15.42 -1.16 -14.24
N VAL A 273 14.54 -0.89 -13.28
CA VAL A 273 14.87 -0.91 -11.85
C VAL A 273 14.17 -2.08 -11.19
N VAL A 274 14.94 -2.89 -10.48
CA VAL A 274 14.44 -4.01 -9.66
C VAL A 274 14.91 -3.83 -8.23
N ARG A 275 14.05 -4.14 -7.27
CA ARG A 275 14.35 -4.14 -5.84
C ARG A 275 13.79 -5.39 -5.18
N THR A 276 14.42 -5.79 -4.09
CA THR A 276 14.06 -6.92 -3.27
C THR A 276 14.17 -6.56 -1.79
N ASN A 277 14.60 -7.47 -0.92
CA ASN A 277 14.51 -7.31 0.53
C ASN A 277 15.85 -7.00 1.22
N HIS A 278 16.79 -6.36 0.53
CA HIS A 278 18.04 -5.85 1.11
C HIS A 278 18.20 -4.37 0.80
N GLY A 279 18.74 -3.60 1.74
CA GLY A 279 18.95 -2.16 1.56
C GLY A 279 19.97 -1.84 0.49
N ILE A 280 19.72 -0.83 -0.30
CA ILE A 280 20.62 -0.31 -1.33
C ILE A 280 21.29 0.97 -0.83
N GLU A 281 20.51 1.91 -0.34
CA GLU A 281 21.00 3.15 0.24
C GLU A 281 21.47 2.93 1.69
N TYR A 282 20.70 2.15 2.44
CA TYR A 282 20.95 1.79 3.82
C TYR A 282 21.34 0.31 3.91
N LYS A 283 22.64 0.03 3.73
CA LYS A 283 23.19 -1.34 3.65
C LYS A 283 23.04 -2.15 4.94
N ASP A 284 22.74 -1.49 6.04
CA ASP A 284 22.46 -2.05 7.36
C ASP A 284 20.98 -2.43 7.56
N THR A 285 20.16 -2.34 6.49
CA THR A 285 18.74 -2.64 6.53
C THR A 285 18.36 -3.82 5.64
N GLY A 286 17.22 -4.44 5.93
CA GLY A 286 16.80 -5.63 5.24
C GLY A 286 17.68 -6.82 5.55
N TYR A 287 17.87 -7.70 4.60
CA TYR A 287 18.83 -8.79 4.73
C TYR A 287 20.26 -8.28 4.57
N THR A 288 21.00 -8.24 5.66
CA THR A 288 22.35 -7.68 5.71
C THR A 288 23.45 -8.70 5.44
N SER A 289 23.17 -10.01 5.65
CA SER A 289 24.15 -11.09 5.48
C SER A 289 23.47 -12.46 5.26
N GLY A 290 24.27 -13.47 4.98
CA GLY A 290 23.87 -14.87 4.89
C GLY A 290 23.00 -15.21 3.67
N VAL A 291 22.48 -16.44 3.65
CA VAL A 291 21.77 -17.01 2.49
C VAL A 291 20.55 -16.20 2.07
N LYS A 292 19.87 -15.51 2.99
CA LYS A 292 18.71 -14.66 2.69
C LYS A 292 19.14 -13.41 1.92
N ARG A 293 20.28 -12.78 2.27
CA ARG A 293 20.87 -11.69 1.50
C ARG A 293 21.29 -12.15 0.11
N ASP A 294 21.97 -13.29 0.02
CA ASP A 294 22.41 -13.84 -1.26
C ASP A 294 21.23 -14.14 -2.16
N SER A 295 20.15 -14.70 -1.62
CA SER A 295 18.89 -14.90 -2.34
C SER A 295 18.29 -13.58 -2.78
N SER A 296 18.23 -12.59 -1.91
CA SER A 296 17.69 -11.27 -2.24
C SER A 296 18.44 -10.61 -3.39
N ILE A 297 19.78 -10.67 -3.38
CA ILE A 297 20.65 -10.16 -4.45
C ILE A 297 20.46 -10.98 -5.74
N SER A 298 20.46 -12.31 -5.64
CA SER A 298 20.25 -13.20 -6.80
C SER A 298 18.94 -12.90 -7.49
N ARG A 299 17.83 -12.85 -6.75
CA ARG A 299 16.49 -12.53 -7.28
C ARG A 299 16.44 -11.17 -7.98
N MET A 300 17.07 -10.16 -7.38
CA MET A 300 17.16 -8.82 -7.96
C MET A 300 17.88 -8.85 -9.33
N ASN A 301 19.05 -9.48 -9.38
CA ASN A 301 19.88 -9.53 -10.58
C ASN A 301 19.22 -10.36 -11.69
N LEU A 302 18.70 -11.54 -11.37
CA LEU A 302 18.04 -12.41 -12.33
C LEU A 302 16.79 -11.75 -12.91
N ALA A 303 15.96 -11.11 -12.06
CA ALA A 303 14.79 -10.39 -12.52
C ALA A 303 15.18 -9.20 -13.42
N LYS A 304 16.21 -8.45 -13.04
CA LYS A 304 16.70 -7.30 -13.84
C LYS A 304 17.17 -7.73 -15.23
N GLU A 305 17.97 -8.80 -15.31
CA GLU A 305 18.47 -9.31 -16.59
C GLU A 305 17.35 -9.94 -17.44
N ALA A 306 16.35 -10.54 -16.81
CA ALA A 306 15.19 -11.08 -17.51
C ALA A 306 14.33 -9.95 -18.10
N LEU A 307 14.04 -8.92 -17.31
CA LEU A 307 13.18 -7.81 -17.70
C LEU A 307 13.80 -6.93 -18.79
N LYS A 308 15.13 -6.79 -18.83
CA LYS A 308 15.82 -6.10 -19.95
C LYS A 308 15.59 -6.75 -21.32
N LYS A 309 15.23 -8.03 -21.35
CA LYS A 309 15.01 -8.79 -22.59
C LYS A 309 13.56 -8.80 -23.05
N VAL A 310 12.65 -8.30 -22.23
CA VAL A 310 11.22 -8.23 -22.52
C VAL A 310 10.96 -7.18 -23.61
N LYS A 311 10.15 -7.57 -24.60
CA LYS A 311 9.79 -6.72 -25.74
C LYS A 311 8.33 -6.33 -25.78
N SER A 312 7.49 -6.96 -24.98
CA SER A 312 6.05 -6.66 -24.89
C SER A 312 5.54 -6.77 -23.46
N THR A 313 4.48 -6.04 -23.14
CA THR A 313 3.86 -6.08 -21.80
C THR A 313 3.42 -7.48 -21.39
N LYS A 314 2.98 -8.30 -22.37
CA LYS A 314 2.57 -9.70 -22.16
C LYS A 314 3.68 -10.61 -21.64
N GLU A 315 4.95 -10.27 -21.91
CA GLU A 315 6.10 -11.06 -21.51
C GLU A 315 6.56 -10.78 -20.07
N VAL A 316 6.16 -9.65 -19.47
CA VAL A 316 6.67 -9.18 -18.18
C VAL A 316 6.48 -10.18 -17.05
N LEU A 317 5.24 -10.61 -16.80
CA LEU A 317 4.96 -11.57 -15.74
C LEU A 317 5.57 -12.94 -16.05
N SER A 318 5.59 -13.34 -17.31
CA SER A 318 6.22 -14.61 -17.73
C SER A 318 7.74 -14.57 -17.53
N ALA A 319 8.40 -13.44 -17.78
CA ALA A 319 9.82 -13.25 -17.48
C ALA A 319 10.11 -13.38 -15.99
N LEU A 320 9.26 -12.78 -15.14
CA LEU A 320 9.38 -12.90 -13.68
C LEU A 320 9.04 -14.30 -13.13
N SER A 321 8.35 -15.14 -13.90
CA SER A 321 7.95 -16.52 -13.49
C SER A 321 9.01 -17.58 -13.81
N LYS A 322 9.98 -17.28 -14.66
CA LYS A 322 10.97 -18.28 -15.09
C LYS A 322 11.90 -18.69 -13.96
N GLN A 323 12.25 -19.99 -13.99
CA GLN A 323 13.31 -20.54 -13.14
C GLN A 323 14.64 -20.35 -13.86
N TYR A 324 15.53 -19.57 -13.29
CA TYR A 324 16.86 -19.22 -13.83
C TYR A 324 17.96 -20.05 -13.19
N THR A 325 17.72 -20.58 -12.00
CA THR A 325 18.65 -21.45 -11.26
C THR A 325 17.94 -22.70 -10.76
N LYS A 326 18.72 -23.75 -10.43
CA LYS A 326 18.20 -24.97 -9.82
C LYS A 326 17.72 -24.77 -8.38
N ASP A 327 18.26 -23.78 -7.68
CA ASP A 327 17.81 -23.43 -6.34
C ASP A 327 16.58 -22.53 -6.40
N ASN A 328 15.44 -23.09 -6.04
CA ASN A 328 14.16 -22.36 -6.05
C ASN A 328 14.16 -21.11 -5.17
N PHE A 329 14.95 -21.10 -4.09
CA PHE A 329 15.04 -19.96 -3.19
C PHE A 329 15.75 -18.74 -3.82
N MET A 330 16.62 -18.98 -4.80
CA MET A 330 17.38 -17.95 -5.49
C MET A 330 16.67 -17.34 -6.71
N ASN A 331 15.53 -17.88 -7.11
CA ASN A 331 14.78 -17.42 -8.28
C ASN A 331 13.83 -16.24 -7.98
N PRO A 332 13.58 -15.34 -8.95
CA PRO A 332 12.58 -14.28 -8.82
C PRO A 332 11.18 -14.82 -8.49
N TYR A 333 10.78 -15.93 -9.10
CA TYR A 333 9.56 -16.68 -8.78
C TYR A 333 9.94 -17.89 -7.94
N ARG A 334 9.52 -17.88 -6.70
CA ARG A 334 9.84 -18.95 -5.75
C ARG A 334 8.78 -20.03 -5.79
N ARG A 335 9.23 -21.23 -6.03
CA ARG A 335 8.44 -22.46 -5.83
C ARG A 335 8.79 -23.05 -4.47
N LYS A 336 8.17 -24.18 -4.10
CA LYS A 336 8.43 -24.90 -2.86
C LYS A 336 9.93 -24.99 -2.55
N ASN A 337 10.33 -24.52 -1.38
CA ASN A 337 11.72 -24.51 -0.93
C ASN A 337 11.81 -24.73 0.58
N LYS A 338 13.00 -24.97 1.08
CA LYS A 338 13.25 -25.29 2.51
C LYS A 338 12.94 -24.15 3.49
N TYR A 339 12.67 -22.95 3.00
CA TYR A 339 12.35 -21.79 3.83
C TYR A 339 10.87 -21.47 3.86
N ASP A 340 10.04 -22.31 3.23
CA ASP A 340 8.58 -22.14 3.13
C ASP A 340 8.16 -20.75 2.67
N MET A 341 8.97 -20.12 1.82
CA MET A 341 8.73 -18.79 1.29
C MET A 341 8.46 -18.88 -0.21
N GLU A 342 7.20 -18.76 -0.62
CA GLU A 342 6.74 -19.05 -1.97
C GLU A 342 6.05 -17.84 -2.61
N THR A 343 6.15 -17.73 -3.93
CA THR A 343 5.44 -16.69 -4.66
C THR A 343 3.96 -17.04 -4.71
N THR A 344 3.14 -16.26 -4.02
CA THR A 344 1.70 -16.47 -3.90
C THR A 344 0.92 -15.78 -5.01
N SER A 345 1.45 -14.71 -5.54
CA SER A 345 0.85 -13.95 -6.64
C SER A 345 1.86 -13.03 -7.33
N GLN A 346 1.51 -12.65 -8.55
CA GLN A 346 2.19 -11.62 -9.33
C GLN A 346 1.20 -10.51 -9.66
N VAL A 347 1.63 -9.26 -9.59
CA VAL A 347 0.86 -8.12 -10.09
C VAL A 347 1.66 -7.37 -11.14
N MET A 348 0.95 -6.76 -12.08
CA MET A 348 1.51 -5.86 -13.08
C MET A 348 0.53 -4.71 -13.32
N TYR A 349 1.05 -3.51 -13.34
CA TYR A 349 0.29 -2.30 -13.66
C TYR A 349 0.86 -1.68 -14.93
N ASN A 350 0.07 -1.64 -15.98
CA ASN A 350 0.36 -0.85 -17.16
C ASN A 350 -0.26 0.54 -16.95
N LEU A 351 0.57 1.51 -16.59
CA LEU A 351 0.11 2.82 -16.17
C LEU A 351 -0.41 3.67 -17.34
N ASP A 352 0.07 3.41 -18.55
CA ASP A 352 -0.33 4.12 -19.76
C ASP A 352 -1.67 3.63 -20.31
N ASP A 353 -1.91 2.31 -20.25
CA ASP A 353 -3.18 1.72 -20.73
C ASP A 353 -4.22 1.56 -19.62
N LEU A 354 -3.89 1.93 -18.40
CA LEU A 354 -4.73 1.75 -17.21
C LEU A 354 -5.16 0.28 -17.03
N GLU A 355 -4.21 -0.65 -17.10
CA GLU A 355 -4.49 -2.08 -16.91
C GLU A 355 -3.83 -2.60 -15.61
N PHE A 356 -4.66 -3.21 -14.77
CA PHE A 356 -4.26 -3.92 -13.55
C PHE A 356 -4.33 -5.42 -13.81
N HIS A 357 -3.19 -6.10 -13.73
CA HIS A 357 -3.10 -7.54 -13.91
C HIS A 357 -2.78 -8.23 -12.59
N LEU A 358 -3.52 -9.26 -12.27
CA LEU A 358 -3.24 -10.21 -11.19
C LEU A 358 -3.08 -11.62 -11.79
N ARG A 359 -1.94 -12.25 -11.48
CA ARG A 359 -1.75 -13.69 -11.67
C ARG A 359 -1.54 -14.30 -10.29
N TRP A 360 -2.35 -15.28 -9.91
CA TRP A 360 -2.30 -15.87 -8.59
C TRP A 360 -2.09 -17.38 -8.64
N ASP A 361 -1.33 -17.90 -7.67
CA ASP A 361 -1.01 -19.31 -7.52
C ASP A 361 -2.03 -19.96 -6.58
N ILE A 362 -2.73 -21.00 -7.08
CA ILE A 362 -3.84 -21.63 -6.34
C ILE A 362 -3.37 -22.40 -5.10
N ASP A 363 -2.16 -22.94 -5.15
CA ASP A 363 -1.63 -23.75 -4.05
C ASP A 363 -1.20 -22.87 -2.87
N HIS A 364 -0.74 -21.64 -3.17
CA HIS A 364 -0.12 -20.73 -2.20
C HIS A 364 -0.95 -19.51 -1.84
N SER A 365 -2.08 -19.30 -2.52
CA SER A 365 -3.01 -18.21 -2.20
C SER A 365 -4.46 -18.60 -2.42
N GLU A 366 -5.35 -17.88 -1.76
CA GLU A 366 -6.79 -17.94 -1.95
C GLU A 366 -7.28 -16.61 -2.52
N PHE A 367 -7.70 -16.61 -3.78
CA PHE A 367 -8.28 -15.44 -4.40
C PHE A 367 -9.77 -15.35 -4.07
N LYS A 368 -10.14 -14.32 -3.31
CA LYS A 368 -11.51 -14.08 -2.84
C LYS A 368 -12.40 -13.35 -3.87
N GLY A 369 -11.83 -12.96 -5.00
CA GLY A 369 -12.56 -12.29 -6.08
C GLY A 369 -12.30 -10.79 -6.19
N ILE A 370 -13.10 -10.14 -7.03
CA ILE A 370 -13.07 -8.69 -7.22
C ILE A 370 -14.23 -8.09 -6.43
N VAL A 371 -13.89 -7.23 -5.46
CA VAL A 371 -14.85 -6.44 -4.69
C VAL A 371 -15.05 -5.11 -5.41
N ASN A 372 -16.15 -5.03 -6.15
CA ASN A 372 -16.51 -3.81 -6.89
C ASN A 372 -17.38 -2.91 -6.01
N ARG A 373 -16.84 -1.74 -5.64
CA ARG A 373 -17.52 -0.69 -4.87
C ARG A 373 -17.76 0.59 -5.68
N LEU A 374 -17.71 0.48 -7.01
CA LEU A 374 -18.00 1.61 -7.89
C LEU A 374 -19.49 1.99 -7.81
N PRO A 375 -19.82 3.28 -7.90
CA PRO A 375 -21.20 3.72 -7.95
C PRO A 375 -21.97 3.10 -9.13
N LYS A 376 -23.26 2.82 -8.93
CA LYS A 376 -24.11 2.28 -9.98
C LYS A 376 -24.07 3.17 -11.22
N GLY A 377 -23.78 2.58 -12.38
CA GLY A 377 -23.67 3.28 -13.66
C GLY A 377 -22.32 3.98 -13.90
N TYR A 378 -21.37 3.88 -12.98
CA TYR A 378 -20.00 4.33 -13.23
C TYR A 378 -19.36 3.51 -14.34
N LYS A 379 -18.64 4.18 -15.26
CA LYS A 379 -17.89 3.51 -16.32
C LYS A 379 -16.42 3.44 -15.91
N PRO A 380 -15.92 2.26 -15.55
CA PRO A 380 -14.52 2.09 -15.13
C PRO A 380 -13.54 2.52 -16.23
N LYS A 381 -12.47 3.18 -15.84
CA LYS A 381 -11.33 3.52 -16.69
C LYS A 381 -10.23 2.46 -16.57
N ILE A 382 -10.11 1.86 -15.38
CA ILE A 382 -9.07 0.86 -15.12
C ILE A 382 -9.63 -0.52 -15.48
N LYS A 383 -8.92 -1.21 -16.38
CA LYS A 383 -9.22 -2.58 -16.77
C LYS A 383 -8.52 -3.56 -15.83
N ILE A 384 -9.27 -4.52 -15.31
CA ILE A 384 -8.74 -5.58 -14.44
C ILE A 384 -8.64 -6.88 -15.24
N VAL A 385 -7.47 -7.50 -15.22
CA VAL A 385 -7.20 -8.80 -15.81
C VAL A 385 -6.75 -9.76 -14.72
N VAL A 386 -7.42 -10.90 -14.59
CA VAL A 386 -7.10 -11.92 -13.58
C VAL A 386 -6.79 -13.23 -14.28
N GLU A 387 -5.64 -13.80 -13.96
CA GLU A 387 -5.17 -15.08 -14.47
C GLU A 387 -4.81 -15.99 -13.30
N LYS A 388 -5.14 -17.27 -13.46
CA LYS A 388 -4.73 -18.32 -12.55
C LYS A 388 -3.44 -18.94 -13.07
N THR A 389 -2.47 -19.17 -12.20
CA THR A 389 -1.29 -20.01 -12.52
C THR A 389 -1.51 -21.40 -11.98
N ASP A 390 -1.18 -22.37 -12.81
CA ASP A 390 -1.12 -23.78 -12.44
C ASP A 390 0.22 -24.10 -11.75
#